data_c206b77d831faad64b41a7d35c25628e
#
_entry.id   c206b77d831faad64b41a7d35c25628e
#
_cell.length_a   1.000
_cell.length_b   1.000
_cell.length_c   1.000
_cell.angle_alpha   90.00
_cell.angle_beta   90.00
_cell.angle_gamma   90.00
#
_symmetry.space_group_name_H-M   'P 1'
#
loop_
_entity.id
_entity.type
_entity.pdbx_description
1 polymer ?
#
loop_
_entity_poly.entity_id
_entity_poly.type
_entity_poly.pdbx_seq_one_letter_code
_entity_poly.pdbx_strand_id
1 'polypeptide(L)'
;MNRYLDIAPEVQEALANGKPVVALESTIISHGMPYPQNVETALNVEKIIRENGAVPATIAVIGGRMKAGLTPEEIDYLGKTGAGVAKASRRDLPVLVSLGRDGATTVTTTMMIAHMAGISVFATGGIGGVHRGAETTWISPPIWRSWRRPL
;
A
#
# COMPACT_ATOMS: atom_id res chain seq x y z
N MET A 1 14.14 6.90 13.33
CA MET A 1 13.46 5.77 12.67
C MET A 1 12.07 5.61 13.28
N ASN A 2 11.03 5.51 12.50
CA ASN A 2 9.65 5.36 13.01
C ASN A 2 9.49 3.96 13.62
N ARG A 3 9.19 3.87 14.93
CA ARG A 3 9.08 2.59 15.65
C ARG A 3 7.94 1.67 15.17
N TYR A 4 7.01 2.20 14.39
CA TYR A 4 5.87 1.46 13.83
C TYR A 4 6.03 1.11 12.36
N LEU A 5 7.20 1.42 11.74
CA LEU A 5 7.49 1.17 10.34
C LEU A 5 8.55 0.08 10.20
N ASP A 6 8.20 -0.97 9.48
CA ASP A 6 9.09 -2.03 9.04
C ASP A 6 9.36 -1.84 7.54
N ILE A 7 10.62 -1.75 7.17
CA ILE A 7 11.04 -1.68 5.78
C ILE A 7 11.78 -2.99 5.47
N ALA A 8 11.37 -3.67 4.39
CA ALA A 8 12.02 -4.91 3.98
C ALA A 8 13.51 -4.70 3.71
N PRO A 9 14.38 -5.66 4.05
CA PRO A 9 15.83 -5.52 3.87
C PRO A 9 16.23 -5.15 2.44
N GLU A 10 15.60 -5.76 1.43
CA GLU A 10 15.82 -5.47 0.02
C GLU A 10 15.49 -4.00 -0.31
N VAL A 11 14.41 -3.47 0.23
CA VAL A 11 13.99 -2.07 0.04
C VAL A 11 14.97 -1.12 0.71
N GLN A 12 15.42 -1.45 1.93
CA GLN A 12 16.44 -0.65 2.64
C GLN A 12 17.75 -0.58 1.87
N GLU A 13 18.23 -1.74 1.39
CA GLU A 13 19.45 -1.83 0.61
C GLU A 13 19.34 -1.05 -0.71
N ALA A 14 18.20 -1.17 -1.41
CA ALA A 14 17.96 -0.45 -2.65
C ALA A 14 18.01 1.07 -2.44
N LEU A 15 17.33 1.56 -1.41
CA LEU A 15 17.32 3.00 -1.06
C LEU A 15 18.73 3.49 -0.68
N ALA A 16 19.47 2.72 0.11
CA ALA A 16 20.83 3.08 0.52
C ALA A 16 21.81 3.16 -0.66
N ASN A 17 21.58 2.33 -1.68
CA ASN A 17 22.42 2.29 -2.89
C ASN A 17 21.90 3.17 -4.04
N GLY A 18 20.86 4.00 -3.81
CA GLY A 18 20.28 4.85 -4.83
C GLY A 18 19.59 4.10 -5.98
N LYS A 19 19.21 2.84 -5.76
CA LYS A 19 18.43 2.06 -6.73
C LYS A 19 16.96 2.52 -6.72
N PRO A 20 16.26 2.48 -7.88
CA PRO A 20 14.85 2.84 -7.93
C PRO A 20 13.99 1.86 -7.13
N VAL A 21 13.13 2.40 -6.28
CA VAL A 21 12.13 1.63 -5.52
C VAL A 21 10.74 2.13 -5.90
N VAL A 22 9.82 1.21 -6.14
CA VAL A 22 8.44 1.51 -6.54
C VAL A 22 7.48 0.99 -5.48
N ALA A 23 6.77 1.90 -4.82
CA ALA A 23 5.70 1.57 -3.89
C ALA A 23 4.47 1.06 -4.64
N LEU A 24 3.78 0.07 -4.07
CA LEU A 24 2.54 -0.50 -4.57
C LEU A 24 1.49 -0.51 -3.45
N GLU A 25 0.24 -0.21 -3.79
CA GLU A 25 -0.88 -0.33 -2.84
C GLU A 25 -1.32 -1.79 -2.65
N SER A 26 -1.98 -2.07 -1.53
CA SER A 26 -2.51 -3.41 -1.23
C SER A 26 -4.04 -3.53 -1.28
N THR A 27 -4.76 -2.43 -1.53
CA THR A 27 -6.23 -2.50 -1.69
C THR A 27 -6.63 -3.46 -2.80
N ILE A 28 -5.89 -3.50 -3.91
CA ILE A 28 -6.17 -4.41 -5.02
C ILE A 28 -6.05 -5.89 -4.59
N ILE A 29 -5.18 -6.20 -3.64
CA ILE A 29 -4.96 -7.55 -3.13
C ILE A 29 -6.17 -8.01 -2.31
N SER A 30 -6.62 -7.20 -1.34
CA SER A 30 -7.67 -7.61 -0.40
C SER A 30 -9.09 -7.29 -0.88
N HIS A 31 -9.27 -6.29 -1.76
CA HIS A 31 -10.60 -5.78 -2.15
C HIS A 31 -10.82 -5.66 -3.66
N GLY A 32 -9.81 -5.93 -4.48
CA GLY A 32 -9.88 -5.69 -5.93
C GLY A 32 -10.29 -6.92 -6.74
N MET A 33 -9.79 -8.09 -6.38
CA MET A 33 -9.97 -9.33 -7.13
C MET A 33 -10.16 -10.53 -6.21
N PRO A 34 -10.81 -11.62 -6.67
CA PRO A 34 -10.93 -12.83 -5.88
C PRO A 34 -9.59 -13.56 -5.73
N TYR A 35 -9.46 -14.33 -4.65
CA TYR A 35 -8.36 -15.28 -4.46
C TYR A 35 -8.53 -16.48 -5.39
N PRO A 36 -7.47 -17.03 -6.02
CA PRO A 36 -6.06 -16.68 -5.89
C PRO A 36 -5.56 -15.59 -6.86
N GLN A 37 -6.40 -15.12 -7.76
CA GLN A 37 -6.04 -14.20 -8.85
C GLN A 37 -5.44 -12.88 -8.32
N ASN A 38 -5.90 -12.40 -7.17
CA ASN A 38 -5.38 -11.20 -6.52
C ASN A 38 -3.90 -11.34 -6.13
N VAL A 39 -3.50 -12.48 -5.58
CA VAL A 39 -2.12 -12.80 -5.18
C VAL A 39 -1.23 -12.97 -6.42
N GLU A 40 -1.69 -13.75 -7.40
CA GLU A 40 -0.99 -13.96 -8.66
C GLU A 40 -0.70 -12.63 -9.38
N THR A 41 -1.69 -11.74 -9.42
CA THR A 41 -1.54 -10.41 -10.02
C THR A 41 -0.53 -9.56 -9.25
N ALA A 42 -0.59 -9.53 -7.93
CA ALA A 42 0.34 -8.75 -7.11
C ALA A 42 1.79 -9.22 -7.31
N LEU A 43 2.03 -10.52 -7.23
CA LEU A 43 3.35 -11.11 -7.44
C LEU A 43 3.87 -10.90 -8.87
N ASN A 44 2.99 -10.97 -9.87
CA ASN A 44 3.37 -10.69 -11.26
C ASN A 44 3.76 -9.22 -11.47
N VAL A 45 3.05 -8.28 -10.85
CA VAL A 45 3.41 -6.85 -10.90
C VAL A 45 4.77 -6.62 -10.27
N GLU A 46 5.05 -7.21 -9.09
CA GLU A 46 6.37 -7.14 -8.47
C GLU A 46 7.47 -7.72 -9.37
N LYS A 47 7.21 -8.87 -10.00
CA LYS A 47 8.14 -9.49 -10.95
C LYS A 47 8.46 -8.56 -12.12
N ILE A 48 7.46 -7.94 -12.73
CA ILE A 48 7.64 -6.98 -13.84
C ILE A 48 8.51 -5.80 -13.40
N ILE A 49 8.30 -5.26 -12.20
CA ILE A 49 9.12 -4.17 -11.67
C ILE A 49 10.58 -4.61 -11.53
N ARG A 50 10.84 -5.82 -11.00
CA ARG A 50 12.20 -6.38 -10.87
C ARG A 50 12.86 -6.60 -12.22
N GLU A 51 12.14 -7.11 -13.20
CA GLU A 51 12.63 -7.33 -14.57
C GLU A 51 13.03 -6.02 -15.26
N ASN A 52 12.44 -4.90 -14.84
CA ASN A 52 12.77 -3.55 -15.33
C ASN A 52 13.81 -2.82 -14.45
N GLY A 53 14.50 -3.52 -13.56
CA GLY A 53 15.64 -2.99 -12.80
C GLY A 53 15.28 -2.14 -11.58
N ALA A 54 14.01 -2.15 -11.14
CA ALA A 54 13.56 -1.49 -9.91
C ALA A 54 13.23 -2.51 -8.81
N VAL A 55 13.14 -2.06 -7.57
CA VAL A 55 12.74 -2.87 -6.43
C VAL A 55 11.28 -2.55 -6.07
N PRO A 56 10.37 -3.53 -6.08
CA PRO A 56 8.98 -3.32 -5.65
C PRO A 56 8.91 -3.23 -4.13
N ALA A 57 8.01 -2.40 -3.64
CA ALA A 57 7.67 -2.28 -2.24
C ALA A 57 6.15 -2.25 -2.07
N THR A 58 5.53 -3.41 -2.01
CA THR A 58 4.10 -3.50 -1.68
C THR A 58 3.89 -3.07 -0.23
N ILE A 59 2.94 -2.16 -0.01
CA ILE A 59 2.71 -1.49 1.27
C ILE A 59 1.39 -1.95 1.89
N ALA A 60 1.43 -2.30 3.17
CA ALA A 60 0.27 -2.64 3.97
C ALA A 60 0.48 -2.31 5.46
N VAL A 61 -0.55 -2.51 6.27
CA VAL A 61 -0.44 -2.59 7.73
C VAL A 61 -0.74 -4.02 8.13
N ILE A 62 0.18 -4.66 8.86
CA ILE A 62 0.00 -6.04 9.36
C ILE A 62 0.31 -6.05 10.86
N GLY A 63 -0.63 -6.52 11.67
CA GLY A 63 -0.49 -6.53 13.12
C GLY A 63 -0.26 -5.14 13.73
N GLY A 64 -0.81 -4.09 13.13
CA GLY A 64 -0.60 -2.69 13.53
C GLY A 64 0.76 -2.12 13.14
N ARG A 65 1.55 -2.82 12.34
CA ARG A 65 2.83 -2.34 11.84
C ARG A 65 2.71 -1.93 10.37
N MET A 66 3.14 -0.72 10.09
CA MET A 66 3.26 -0.24 8.72
C MET A 66 4.43 -0.97 8.05
N LYS A 67 4.19 -1.55 6.90
CA LYS A 67 5.19 -2.31 6.16
C LYS A 67 5.45 -1.68 4.80
N ALA A 68 6.71 -1.55 4.43
CA ALA A 68 7.18 -1.16 3.10
C ALA A 68 8.03 -2.29 2.51
N GLY A 69 7.45 -3.04 1.59
CA GLY A 69 7.93 -4.32 1.10
C GLY A 69 7.33 -5.48 1.90
N LEU A 70 6.40 -6.20 1.27
CA LEU A 70 5.81 -7.41 1.83
C LEU A 70 6.54 -8.64 1.33
N THR A 71 6.55 -9.72 2.14
CA THR A 71 6.96 -11.03 1.67
C THR A 71 5.85 -11.68 0.84
N PRO A 72 6.16 -12.69 -0.01
CA PRO A 72 5.14 -13.45 -0.74
C PRO A 72 4.07 -14.06 0.19
N GLU A 73 4.47 -14.50 1.39
CA GLU A 73 3.57 -15.07 2.40
C GLU A 73 2.62 -13.99 2.98
N GLU A 74 3.11 -12.76 3.17
CA GLU A 74 2.29 -11.64 3.62
C GLU A 74 1.30 -11.19 2.53
N ILE A 75 1.71 -11.22 1.25
CA ILE A 75 0.83 -10.96 0.10
C ILE A 75 -0.26 -12.03 0.02
N ASP A 76 0.10 -13.31 0.16
CA ASP A 76 -0.84 -14.43 0.16
C ASP A 76 -1.82 -14.35 1.35
N TYR A 77 -1.32 -14.00 2.53
CA TYR A 77 -2.14 -13.77 3.73
C TYR A 77 -3.19 -12.68 3.49
N LEU A 78 -2.80 -11.52 2.96
CA LEU A 78 -3.72 -10.43 2.64
C LEU A 78 -4.74 -10.83 1.57
N GLY A 79 -4.30 -11.60 0.57
CA GLY A 79 -5.15 -12.10 -0.49
C GLY A 79 -6.20 -13.09 -0.01
N LYS A 80 -5.81 -14.04 0.84
CA LYS A 80 -6.72 -15.03 1.45
C LYS A 80 -7.71 -14.39 2.41
N THR A 81 -7.24 -13.47 3.25
CA THR A 81 -8.09 -12.77 4.22
C THR A 81 -9.09 -11.86 3.52
N GLY A 82 -8.73 -11.31 2.37
CA GLY A 82 -9.61 -10.56 1.49
C GLY A 82 -10.35 -9.43 2.22
N ALA A 83 -11.67 -9.38 2.08
CA ALA A 83 -12.52 -8.36 2.68
C ALA A 83 -12.51 -8.33 4.23
N GLY A 84 -11.93 -9.33 4.89
CA GLY A 84 -11.70 -9.34 6.33
C GLY A 84 -10.61 -8.35 6.77
N VAL A 85 -9.72 -7.93 5.87
CA VAL A 85 -8.73 -6.89 6.12
C VAL A 85 -9.38 -5.51 5.96
N ALA A 86 -9.13 -4.59 6.89
CA ALA A 86 -9.68 -3.24 6.79
C ALA A 86 -9.12 -2.49 5.56
N LYS A 87 -9.97 -1.76 4.85
CA LYS A 87 -9.53 -0.84 3.80
C LYS A 87 -8.99 0.44 4.48
N ALA A 88 -7.67 0.59 4.47
CA ALA A 88 -6.98 1.64 5.21
C ALA A 88 -6.83 2.93 4.40
N SER A 89 -7.49 3.99 4.81
CA SER A 89 -7.24 5.34 4.35
C SER A 89 -6.48 6.15 5.41
N ARG A 90 -6.15 7.41 5.12
CA ARG A 90 -5.37 8.27 6.02
C ARG A 90 -5.91 8.31 7.45
N ARG A 91 -7.23 8.39 7.63
CA ARG A 91 -7.89 8.47 8.95
C ARG A 91 -7.83 7.16 9.73
N ASP A 92 -7.72 6.03 9.02
CA ASP A 92 -7.78 4.70 9.62
C ASP A 92 -6.42 4.26 10.15
N LEU A 93 -5.32 4.81 9.60
CA LEU A 93 -3.96 4.40 9.91
C LEU A 93 -3.62 4.47 11.41
N PRO A 94 -3.90 5.57 12.15
CA PRO A 94 -3.61 5.63 13.58
C PRO A 94 -4.39 4.60 14.39
N VAL A 95 -5.63 4.33 13.98
CA VAL A 95 -6.52 3.36 14.65
C VAL A 95 -5.99 1.94 14.44
N LEU A 96 -5.64 1.58 13.21
CA LEU A 96 -5.09 0.26 12.89
C LEU A 96 -3.79 0.00 13.64
N VAL A 97 -2.89 0.99 13.68
CA VAL A 97 -1.62 0.89 14.40
C VAL A 97 -1.86 0.73 15.91
N SER A 98 -2.76 1.52 16.50
CA SER A 98 -3.01 1.48 17.94
C SER A 98 -3.71 0.18 18.41
N LEU A 99 -4.55 -0.40 17.54
CA LEU A 99 -5.30 -1.63 17.84
C LEU A 99 -4.58 -2.92 17.39
N GLY A 100 -3.39 -2.82 16.80
CA GLY A 100 -2.68 -3.99 16.29
C GLY A 100 -3.41 -4.69 15.14
N ARG A 101 -4.17 -3.96 14.29
CA ARG A 101 -5.00 -4.52 13.24
C ARG A 101 -4.34 -4.46 11.88
N ASP A 102 -4.86 -5.30 10.97
CA ASP A 102 -4.45 -5.33 9.57
C ASP A 102 -5.20 -4.30 8.74
N GLY A 103 -4.51 -3.76 7.72
CA GLY A 103 -5.06 -2.80 6.79
C GLY A 103 -4.44 -2.92 5.40
N ALA A 104 -5.29 -3.10 4.39
CA ALA A 104 -4.94 -2.97 3.00
C ALA A 104 -4.94 -1.48 2.63
N THR A 105 -3.78 -0.97 2.22
CA THR A 105 -3.58 0.47 2.03
C THR A 105 -4.16 0.98 0.72
N THR A 106 -4.95 2.05 0.82
CA THR A 106 -5.39 2.84 -0.34
C THR A 106 -4.25 3.75 -0.82
N VAL A 107 -4.43 4.41 -1.96
CA VAL A 107 -3.44 5.36 -2.51
C VAL A 107 -2.91 6.33 -1.45
N THR A 108 -3.79 6.94 -0.67
CA THR A 108 -3.40 7.93 0.36
C THR A 108 -2.50 7.34 1.43
N THR A 109 -2.84 6.17 1.96
CA THR A 109 -2.06 5.53 3.03
C THR A 109 -0.76 4.96 2.48
N THR A 110 -0.78 4.42 1.26
CA THR A 110 0.43 3.97 0.55
C THR A 110 1.41 5.12 0.39
N MET A 111 0.95 6.30 -0.09
CA MET A 111 1.80 7.50 -0.21
C MET A 111 2.42 7.92 1.13
N MET A 112 1.65 7.89 2.21
CA MET A 112 2.14 8.26 3.54
C MET A 112 3.26 7.30 4.02
N ILE A 113 3.03 6.00 3.90
CA ILE A 113 3.99 4.99 4.34
C ILE A 113 5.23 5.00 3.42
N ALA A 114 5.04 5.11 2.10
CA ALA A 114 6.13 5.25 1.13
C ALA A 114 7.03 6.45 1.47
N HIS A 115 6.43 7.62 1.73
CA HIS A 115 7.19 8.82 2.14
C HIS A 115 7.98 8.59 3.44
N MET A 116 7.35 7.99 4.46
CA MET A 116 8.04 7.66 5.72
C MET A 116 9.18 6.66 5.52
N ALA A 117 9.09 5.79 4.50
CA ALA A 117 10.13 4.84 4.13
C ALA A 117 11.23 5.44 3.22
N GLY A 118 11.05 6.68 2.73
CA GLY A 118 11.97 7.32 1.78
C GLY A 118 11.77 6.91 0.32
N ILE A 119 10.61 6.32 -0.01
CA ILE A 119 10.28 5.89 -1.38
C ILE A 119 9.59 7.05 -2.11
N SER A 120 10.13 7.45 -3.26
CA SER A 120 9.66 8.61 -4.03
C SER A 120 8.76 8.27 -5.22
N VAL A 121 8.68 7.00 -5.62
CA VAL A 121 7.89 6.54 -6.76
C VAL A 121 6.78 5.61 -6.28
N PHE A 122 5.57 5.85 -6.74
CA PHE A 122 4.40 5.02 -6.47
C PHE A 122 3.66 4.70 -7.77
N ALA A 123 3.38 3.44 -8.01
CA ALA A 123 2.58 2.98 -9.14
C ALA A 123 1.23 2.45 -8.66
N THR A 124 0.16 2.85 -9.34
CA THR A 124 -1.22 2.43 -9.04
C THR A 124 -2.02 2.23 -10.31
N GLY A 125 -2.93 1.28 -10.31
CA GLY A 125 -3.85 1.02 -11.41
C GLY A 125 -4.97 2.07 -11.52
N GLY A 126 -5.19 2.90 -10.50
CA GLY A 126 -6.22 3.93 -10.53
C GLY A 126 -6.15 4.91 -9.37
N ILE A 127 -6.51 6.15 -9.65
CA ILE A 127 -6.49 7.24 -8.70
C ILE A 127 -7.79 8.06 -8.83
N GLY A 128 -8.30 8.56 -7.71
CA GLY A 128 -9.38 9.54 -7.70
C GLY A 128 -10.78 8.97 -7.96
N GLY A 129 -11.02 7.68 -7.70
CA GLY A 129 -12.30 7.01 -7.88
C GLY A 129 -13.48 7.76 -7.25
N VAL A 130 -14.09 8.67 -8.02
CA VAL A 130 -15.32 9.38 -7.65
C VAL A 130 -16.48 8.59 -8.23
N HIS A 131 -17.37 8.08 -7.36
CA HIS A 131 -18.55 7.36 -7.79
C HIS A 131 -19.53 8.28 -8.51
N ARG A 132 -20.28 7.75 -9.48
CA ARG A 132 -21.45 8.45 -10.02
C ARG A 132 -22.41 8.76 -8.87
N GLY A 133 -22.88 9.99 -8.79
CA GLY A 133 -23.70 10.45 -7.67
C GLY A 133 -22.92 11.01 -6.47
N ALA A 134 -21.61 11.15 -6.57
CA ALA A 134 -20.79 11.74 -5.51
C ALA A 134 -21.17 13.20 -5.22
N GLU A 135 -21.73 13.90 -6.20
CA GLU A 135 -22.28 15.24 -6.09
C GLU A 135 -23.46 15.31 -5.12
N THR A 136 -24.17 14.21 -4.92
CA THR A 136 -25.30 14.12 -3.99
C THR A 136 -24.92 13.52 -2.64
N THR A 137 -23.91 12.63 -2.62
CA THR A 137 -23.48 11.93 -1.40
C THR A 137 -22.32 12.62 -0.69
N TRP A 138 -21.65 13.57 -1.33
CA TRP A 138 -20.47 14.27 -0.82
C TRP A 138 -19.33 13.36 -0.35
N ILE A 139 -19.33 12.08 -0.78
CA ILE A 139 -18.26 11.13 -0.50
C ILE A 139 -17.15 11.34 -1.52
N SER A 140 -16.20 12.19 -1.15
CA SER A 140 -14.97 12.46 -1.93
C SER A 140 -13.83 11.61 -1.39
N PRO A 141 -13.05 10.94 -2.24
CA PRO A 141 -11.88 10.21 -1.77
C PRO A 141 -10.90 11.11 -1.03
N PRO A 142 -10.33 10.68 0.09
CA PRO A 142 -9.38 11.47 0.90
C PRO A 142 -8.12 11.91 0.14
N ILE A 143 -7.84 11.27 -0.98
CA ILE A 143 -6.65 11.50 -1.82
C ILE A 143 -6.47 12.96 -2.23
N TRP A 144 -7.55 13.66 -2.57
CA TRP A 144 -7.50 15.06 -2.97
C TRP A 144 -6.99 15.99 -1.86
N ARG A 145 -7.20 15.64 -0.60
CA ARG A 145 -6.69 16.40 0.55
C ARG A 145 -5.21 16.16 0.79
N SER A 146 -4.73 14.95 0.49
CA SER A 146 -3.32 14.59 0.67
C SER A 146 -2.40 15.23 -0.36
N TRP A 147 -2.90 15.48 -1.56
CA TRP A 147 -2.15 16.17 -2.62
C TRP A 147 -1.92 17.65 -2.35
N ARG A 148 -2.81 18.30 -1.58
CA ARG A 148 -2.72 19.74 -1.28
C ARG A 148 -1.83 20.07 -0.07
N ARG A 149 -1.42 19.06 0.69
CA ARG A 149 -0.54 19.23 1.85
C ARG A 149 0.55 18.18 1.74
N PRO A 150 1.74 18.53 1.23
CA PRO A 150 2.90 17.67 1.38
C PRO A 150 3.08 17.39 2.88
N LEU A 151 3.50 16.18 3.20
CA LEU A 151 3.80 15.74 4.56
C LEU A 151 5.00 16.50 5.10
#